data_d386a1435481e107055cc867be96e8aa
#
_entry.id   d386a1435481e107055cc867be96e8aa
#
_cell.length_a   1.000
_cell.length_b   1.000
_cell.length_c   1.000
_cell.angle_alpha   90.00
_cell.angle_beta   90.00
_cell.angle_gamma   90.00
#
_symmetry.space_group_name_H-M   'P 1'
#
loop_
_entity.id
_entity.type
_entity.pdbx_description
1 polymer ?
#
loop_
_entity_poly.entity_id
_entity_poly.type
_entity_poly.pdbx_seq_one_letter_code
_entity_poly.pdbx_strand_id
1 'polypeptide(L)'
;GVPSLSPSSKTYHTYPKGGEISVSLTTNTNYTVEILGDAKEWITQPQTRGFREDILSFFISENNGDKRTGEIKIISENEETESIITVEQESYIHEGNISIRGNQKLQEIGERGYKQINGNLDILCFNNNKEDMITSLEVLNSITQINGDLILNNCDIENFNGLNQLRKIQGDFVIESLNNFNRIESFNGLDNLDEIGGDFIMKDRLPYNGEKSTVNSNFSRLKDFKGLENLKKIGGNFQLIGLGYFRYQNSPYYYTSFNELESFEGLERLTTIGGSFKISSEGNDKYVTFKKLSSLNNLTNLASIGGNFEIYAPEYEIAQLNTIELPTLKQINGYIYMRNGFYMGNKNRMNLVLENLEKLGGFECKSYTILNALKLKRIDEKLYIGVTASKVGSINAQEILNGLSSITYVGKDLRIDCSGIESFEPLGNLEFVGGDLIFDIGSSERNNLQSFIGFENLTTIGGRLIWGTGVSSAGSVSTYTSFSNIQSFQGFNNLSSIGGFRMSINYGDFSKFTSFAGLENLRQIKGDFTIEVEDSFWGLSDISALTNLETVEGSEFKIKGCYKLEDFTPLKQALTSYQGTFSTYSNGYNPTKEQILNGEGKQ
;
A
#
# COMPACT_ATOMS: atom_id res chain seq x y z
N GLY A 1 -32.88 -62.74 38.32
CA GLY A 1 -31.45 -62.35 38.15
C GLY A 1 -31.21 -61.00 38.78
N VAL A 2 -30.00 -60.67 39.09
CA VAL A 2 -29.64 -59.33 39.57
C VAL A 2 -29.99 -58.30 38.52
N PRO A 3 -30.70 -57.21 38.83
CA PRO A 3 -31.00 -56.12 37.90
C PRO A 3 -29.72 -55.58 37.30
N SER A 4 -29.72 -55.31 35.95
CA SER A 4 -28.58 -54.73 35.26
C SER A 4 -29.01 -53.64 34.29
N LEU A 5 -28.23 -52.55 34.27
CA LEU A 5 -28.38 -51.41 33.37
C LEU A 5 -27.03 -51.11 32.72
N SER A 6 -26.88 -51.42 31.45
CA SER A 6 -25.62 -51.27 30.71
C SER A 6 -25.84 -50.40 29.47
N PRO A 7 -25.64 -49.08 29.57
CA PRO A 7 -25.65 -48.21 28.38
C PRO A 7 -24.45 -48.52 27.50
N SER A 8 -24.62 -48.33 26.19
CA SER A 8 -23.58 -48.54 25.16
C SER A 8 -22.36 -47.65 25.34
N SER A 9 -22.53 -46.50 25.95
CA SER A 9 -21.45 -45.59 26.42
C SER A 9 -21.87 -44.88 27.71
N LYS A 10 -20.90 -44.53 28.54
CA LYS A 10 -21.12 -43.71 29.73
C LYS A 10 -20.86 -42.23 29.48
N THR A 11 -20.25 -41.89 28.35
CA THR A 11 -19.98 -40.51 28.01
C THR A 11 -20.29 -40.27 26.54
N TYR A 12 -21.01 -39.20 26.23
CA TYR A 12 -21.36 -38.73 24.91
C TYR A 12 -20.83 -37.31 24.73
N HIS A 13 -20.08 -37.10 23.67
CA HIS A 13 -19.56 -35.80 23.30
C HIS A 13 -20.38 -35.20 22.16
N THR A 14 -20.79 -33.97 22.31
CA THR A 14 -21.52 -33.25 21.28
C THR A 14 -20.88 -31.88 20.99
N TYR A 15 -21.18 -31.38 19.81
CA TYR A 15 -20.74 -30.07 19.35
C TYR A 15 -21.72 -28.97 19.76
N PRO A 16 -21.34 -27.69 19.66
CA PRO A 16 -22.20 -26.59 20.10
C PRO A 16 -23.56 -26.55 19.39
N LYS A 17 -23.67 -27.00 18.13
CA LYS A 17 -24.96 -27.07 17.43
C LYS A 17 -26.00 -27.97 18.12
N GLY A 18 -25.54 -28.90 18.92
CA GLY A 18 -26.39 -29.89 19.54
C GLY A 18 -26.85 -30.95 18.54
N GLY A 19 -28.05 -31.49 18.77
CA GLY A 19 -28.64 -32.54 17.96
C GLY A 19 -29.08 -33.73 18.79
N GLU A 20 -29.38 -34.84 18.14
CA GLU A 20 -29.86 -36.08 18.80
C GLU A 20 -28.67 -36.97 19.17
N ILE A 21 -28.68 -37.49 20.38
CA ILE A 21 -27.84 -38.61 20.81
C ILE A 21 -28.70 -39.83 21.07
N SER A 22 -28.21 -41.02 20.68
CA SER A 22 -28.87 -42.29 20.87
C SER A 22 -28.04 -43.17 21.78
N VAL A 23 -28.66 -43.62 22.84
CA VAL A 23 -28.08 -44.49 23.87
C VAL A 23 -28.70 -45.88 23.74
N SER A 24 -27.97 -46.87 23.32
CA SER A 24 -28.44 -48.26 23.38
C SER A 24 -28.25 -48.76 24.81
N LEU A 25 -29.32 -49.26 25.42
CA LEU A 25 -29.32 -49.78 26.76
C LEU A 25 -29.57 -51.27 26.76
N THR A 26 -28.65 -52.04 27.29
CA THR A 26 -28.88 -53.47 27.59
C THR A 26 -29.38 -53.57 29.05
N THR A 27 -30.59 -54.12 29.19
CA THR A 27 -31.21 -54.25 30.53
C THR A 27 -32.03 -55.51 30.64
N ASN A 28 -32.16 -56.01 31.85
CA ASN A 28 -33.04 -57.14 32.24
C ASN A 28 -34.12 -56.71 33.24
N THR A 29 -34.31 -55.40 33.43
CA THR A 29 -35.24 -54.80 34.37
C THR A 29 -35.96 -53.60 33.76
N ASN A 30 -37.13 -53.25 34.28
CA ASN A 30 -37.75 -51.96 34.01
C ASN A 30 -36.91 -50.83 34.61
N TYR A 31 -36.98 -49.64 34.04
CA TYR A 31 -36.19 -48.50 34.44
C TYR A 31 -36.90 -47.18 34.20
N THR A 32 -36.46 -46.16 34.90
CA THR A 32 -36.81 -44.74 34.68
C THR A 32 -35.59 -43.96 34.31
N VAL A 33 -35.81 -42.85 33.58
CA VAL A 33 -34.75 -41.93 33.13
C VAL A 33 -34.98 -40.57 33.78
N GLU A 34 -33.95 -40.04 34.41
CA GLU A 34 -33.98 -38.70 34.99
C GLU A 34 -32.78 -37.87 34.45
N ILE A 35 -33.08 -36.68 33.93
CA ILE A 35 -32.06 -35.68 33.56
C ILE A 35 -31.75 -34.87 34.82
N LEU A 36 -30.48 -34.80 35.24
CA LEU A 36 -30.10 -34.21 36.52
C LEU A 36 -29.77 -32.72 36.41
N GLY A 37 -30.09 -31.98 37.49
CA GLY A 37 -29.68 -30.58 37.66
C GLY A 37 -30.04 -29.66 36.50
N ASP A 38 -29.12 -28.77 36.16
CA ASP A 38 -29.27 -27.76 35.08
C ASP A 38 -29.30 -28.38 33.68
N ALA A 39 -28.93 -29.68 33.54
CA ALA A 39 -29.01 -30.38 32.29
C ALA A 39 -30.47 -30.47 31.74
N LYS A 40 -31.48 -30.35 32.61
CA LYS A 40 -32.89 -30.27 32.22
C LYS A 40 -33.22 -29.08 31.29
N GLU A 41 -32.41 -28.02 31.31
CA GLU A 41 -32.61 -26.85 30.48
C GLU A 41 -32.20 -27.08 29.03
N TRP A 42 -31.32 -28.04 28.76
CA TRP A 42 -30.72 -28.23 27.43
C TRP A 42 -30.67 -29.67 26.92
N ILE A 43 -31.01 -30.65 27.74
CA ILE A 43 -31.22 -32.03 27.35
C ILE A 43 -32.72 -32.32 27.46
N THR A 44 -33.31 -32.84 26.43
CA THR A 44 -34.71 -33.28 26.43
C THR A 44 -34.82 -34.70 25.91
N GLN A 45 -35.73 -35.46 26.50
CA GLN A 45 -36.06 -36.80 25.99
C GLN A 45 -37.39 -36.72 25.21
N PRO A 46 -37.40 -36.97 23.90
CA PRO A 46 -38.63 -37.08 23.15
C PRO A 46 -39.46 -38.23 23.70
N GLN A 47 -40.78 -38.05 23.87
CA GLN A 47 -41.66 -39.14 24.24
C GLN A 47 -41.79 -40.11 23.05
N THR A 48 -41.10 -41.23 23.09
CA THR A 48 -41.26 -42.32 22.12
C THR A 48 -42.21 -43.37 22.67
N ARG A 49 -43.31 -43.61 21.96
CA ARG A 49 -44.17 -44.77 22.15
C ARG A 49 -43.66 -45.87 21.18
N GLY A 50 -42.95 -46.86 21.68
CA GLY A 50 -42.49 -47.97 20.82
C GLY A 50 -41.86 -49.09 21.60
N PHE A 51 -42.32 -50.31 21.36
CA PHE A 51 -41.84 -51.53 21.98
C PHE A 51 -40.53 -52.04 21.36
N ARG A 52 -39.53 -52.41 22.22
CA ARG A 52 -38.43 -53.33 22.00
C ARG A 52 -37.31 -52.93 21.00
N GLU A 53 -36.47 -52.23 21.42
CA GLU A 53 -35.02 -52.24 21.69
C GLU A 53 -34.79 -51.01 22.48
N ASP A 54 -34.07 -51.09 23.62
CA ASP A 54 -33.93 -49.99 24.56
C ASP A 54 -32.93 -48.97 24.00
N ILE A 55 -33.33 -48.29 22.92
CA ILE A 55 -32.63 -47.13 22.39
C ILE A 55 -33.29 -45.89 22.99
N LEU A 56 -32.55 -45.20 23.83
CA LEU A 56 -32.97 -43.92 24.43
C LEU A 56 -32.44 -42.81 23.57
N SER A 57 -33.34 -41.95 23.08
CA SER A 57 -32.98 -40.75 22.30
C SER A 57 -33.08 -39.53 23.20
N PHE A 58 -32.09 -38.64 23.10
CA PHE A 58 -32.08 -37.37 23.79
C PHE A 58 -31.74 -36.28 22.78
N PHE A 59 -32.46 -35.18 22.86
CA PHE A 59 -32.17 -33.98 22.05
C PHE A 59 -31.35 -33.01 22.90
N ILE A 60 -30.21 -32.61 22.36
CA ILE A 60 -29.28 -31.65 22.94
C ILE A 60 -29.48 -30.32 22.25
N SER A 61 -29.86 -29.28 23.00
CA SER A 61 -30.05 -27.96 22.42
C SER A 61 -28.71 -27.30 22.07
N GLU A 62 -28.76 -26.28 21.21
CA GLU A 62 -27.59 -25.47 20.86
C GLU A 62 -26.93 -24.85 22.11
N ASN A 63 -25.60 -24.85 22.10
CA ASN A 63 -24.79 -24.19 23.14
C ASN A 63 -24.20 -22.88 22.62
N ASN A 64 -24.61 -21.78 23.23
CA ASN A 64 -24.12 -20.41 22.93
C ASN A 64 -23.18 -19.89 24.04
N GLY A 65 -22.71 -20.76 24.92
CA GLY A 65 -21.83 -20.46 26.04
C GLY A 65 -20.60 -21.35 26.08
N ASP A 66 -19.99 -21.40 27.24
CA ASP A 66 -18.82 -22.24 27.50
C ASP A 66 -19.17 -23.73 27.43
N LYS A 67 -18.12 -24.57 27.41
CA LYS A 67 -18.28 -26.04 27.54
C LYS A 67 -19.16 -26.36 28.71
N ARG A 68 -20.14 -27.24 28.52
CA ARG A 68 -21.06 -27.69 29.59
C ARG A 68 -21.15 -29.19 29.64
N THR A 69 -21.47 -29.67 30.84
CA THR A 69 -21.62 -31.09 31.11
C THR A 69 -22.93 -31.31 31.82
N GLY A 70 -23.65 -32.33 31.40
CA GLY A 70 -24.91 -32.75 32.03
C GLY A 70 -24.92 -34.25 32.28
N GLU A 71 -25.76 -34.68 33.19
CA GLU A 71 -25.88 -36.09 33.54
C GLU A 71 -27.31 -36.57 33.36
N ILE A 72 -27.42 -37.79 32.83
CA ILE A 72 -28.67 -38.54 32.70
C ILE A 72 -28.55 -39.78 33.56
N LYS A 73 -29.45 -39.92 34.51
CA LYS A 73 -29.50 -41.08 35.42
C LYS A 73 -30.55 -42.05 34.92
N ILE A 74 -30.16 -43.31 34.80
CA ILE A 74 -31.07 -44.42 34.52
C ILE A 74 -31.13 -45.26 35.78
N ILE A 75 -32.33 -45.50 36.29
CA ILE A 75 -32.58 -46.18 37.57
C ILE A 75 -33.50 -47.38 37.33
N SER A 76 -33.16 -48.52 37.84
CA SER A 76 -34.08 -49.67 37.85
C SER A 76 -35.34 -49.41 38.68
N GLU A 77 -36.45 -50.00 38.28
CA GLU A 77 -37.75 -49.77 38.97
C GLU A 77 -37.76 -50.08 40.45
N ASN A 78 -36.88 -50.99 40.89
CA ASN A 78 -36.70 -51.34 42.28
C ASN A 78 -35.59 -50.53 42.99
N GLU A 79 -35.00 -49.54 42.29
CA GLU A 79 -33.91 -48.68 42.78
C GLU A 79 -32.62 -49.42 43.23
N GLU A 80 -32.48 -50.70 42.90
CA GLU A 80 -31.30 -51.51 43.30
C GLU A 80 -30.06 -51.26 42.42
N THR A 81 -30.24 -50.75 41.23
CA THR A 81 -29.14 -50.44 40.30
C THR A 81 -29.40 -49.14 39.54
N GLU A 82 -28.35 -48.40 39.32
CA GLU A 82 -28.35 -47.15 38.55
C GLU A 82 -27.19 -47.10 37.59
N SER A 83 -27.34 -46.32 36.53
CA SER A 83 -26.28 -45.98 35.59
C SER A 83 -26.35 -44.50 35.23
N ILE A 84 -25.24 -43.82 35.29
CA ILE A 84 -25.13 -42.40 34.95
C ILE A 84 -24.45 -42.29 33.57
N ILE A 85 -25.06 -41.50 32.68
CA ILE A 85 -24.54 -41.13 31.39
C ILE A 85 -24.19 -39.64 31.46
N THR A 86 -22.95 -39.32 31.14
CA THR A 86 -22.46 -37.95 31.03
C THR A 86 -22.56 -37.45 29.60
N VAL A 87 -23.15 -36.29 29.38
CA VAL A 87 -23.16 -35.59 28.10
C VAL A 87 -22.27 -34.36 28.22
N GLU A 88 -21.22 -34.33 27.43
CA GLU A 88 -20.30 -33.18 27.32
C GLU A 88 -20.59 -32.46 26.03
N GLN A 89 -20.91 -31.15 26.11
CA GLN A 89 -21.13 -30.33 24.96
C GLN A 89 -20.07 -29.23 24.88
N GLU A 90 -19.44 -29.13 23.69
CA GLU A 90 -18.40 -28.14 23.43
C GLU A 90 -18.92 -26.72 23.51
N SER A 91 -18.01 -25.77 23.75
CA SER A 91 -18.23 -24.34 23.63
C SER A 91 -18.56 -23.94 22.20
N TYR A 92 -19.31 -22.87 22.02
CA TYR A 92 -19.51 -22.26 20.69
C TYR A 92 -18.20 -21.69 20.09
N ILE A 93 -17.14 -21.60 20.90
CA ILE A 93 -15.81 -21.16 20.49
C ILE A 93 -14.96 -22.39 20.20
N HIS A 94 -14.40 -22.44 19.01
CA HIS A 94 -13.35 -23.39 18.67
C HIS A 94 -11.97 -22.80 19.00
N GLU A 95 -11.18 -23.51 19.79
CA GLU A 95 -9.80 -23.11 20.11
C GLU A 95 -8.83 -23.74 19.11
N GLY A 96 -8.03 -22.87 18.45
CA GLY A 96 -7.04 -23.27 17.45
C GLY A 96 -7.51 -23.13 16.02
N ASN A 97 -6.65 -23.54 15.10
CA ASN A 97 -6.89 -23.41 13.66
C ASN A 97 -7.82 -24.53 13.14
N ILE A 98 -8.65 -24.16 12.19
CA ILE A 98 -9.46 -25.12 11.42
C ILE A 98 -8.90 -25.16 9.99
N SER A 99 -8.52 -26.37 9.53
CA SER A 99 -8.12 -26.62 8.16
C SER A 99 -9.13 -27.53 7.47
N ILE A 100 -9.73 -27.03 6.42
CA ILE A 100 -10.75 -27.71 5.60
C ILE A 100 -10.12 -28.07 4.26
N ARG A 101 -10.11 -29.37 3.96
CA ARG A 101 -9.58 -29.93 2.72
C ARG A 101 -10.68 -30.74 2.04
N GLY A 102 -11.38 -30.13 1.08
CA GLY A 102 -12.50 -30.74 0.37
C GLY A 102 -13.86 -30.62 1.06
N ASN A 103 -14.92 -30.97 0.32
CA ASN A 103 -16.30 -30.77 0.73
C ASN A 103 -16.72 -31.64 1.91
N GLN A 104 -16.22 -32.88 2.00
CA GLN A 104 -16.55 -33.77 3.11
C GLN A 104 -16.14 -33.14 4.45
N LYS A 105 -14.93 -32.59 4.54
CA LYS A 105 -14.46 -31.90 5.74
C LYS A 105 -15.21 -30.61 6.02
N LEU A 106 -15.62 -29.90 4.95
CA LEU A 106 -16.45 -28.70 5.09
C LEU A 106 -17.79 -29.02 5.74
N GLN A 107 -18.47 -30.07 5.29
CA GLN A 107 -19.75 -30.52 5.88
C GLN A 107 -19.58 -30.88 7.36
N GLU A 108 -18.54 -31.67 7.69
CA GLU A 108 -18.24 -32.06 9.08
C GLU A 108 -18.06 -30.82 9.98
N ILE A 109 -17.31 -29.82 9.55
CA ILE A 109 -17.10 -28.58 10.33
C ILE A 109 -18.39 -27.77 10.44
N GLY A 110 -19.16 -27.66 9.35
CA GLY A 110 -20.45 -26.95 9.36
C GLY A 110 -21.46 -27.57 10.34
N GLU A 111 -21.49 -28.91 10.44
CA GLU A 111 -22.34 -29.64 11.38
C GLU A 111 -22.01 -29.39 12.83
N ARG A 112 -20.76 -29.01 13.15
CA ARG A 112 -20.35 -28.70 14.54
C ARG A 112 -20.97 -27.41 15.07
N GLY A 113 -21.21 -26.40 14.21
CA GLY A 113 -21.91 -25.17 14.55
C GLY A 113 -21.11 -24.20 15.42
N TYR A 114 -19.80 -24.17 15.27
CA TYR A 114 -18.97 -23.13 15.90
C TYR A 114 -19.37 -21.74 15.44
N LYS A 115 -19.43 -20.78 16.37
CA LYS A 115 -19.72 -19.36 16.09
C LYS A 115 -18.48 -18.50 16.05
N GLN A 116 -17.47 -18.88 16.80
CA GLN A 116 -16.19 -18.18 16.89
C GLN A 116 -15.04 -19.17 16.72
N ILE A 117 -14.04 -18.77 15.98
CA ILE A 117 -12.80 -19.52 15.79
C ILE A 117 -11.64 -18.70 16.36
N ASN A 118 -11.01 -19.20 17.45
CA ASN A 118 -9.81 -18.63 18.05
C ASN A 118 -8.56 -19.16 17.35
N GLY A 119 -8.45 -18.90 16.07
CA GLY A 119 -7.38 -19.33 15.18
C GLY A 119 -7.74 -19.02 13.73
N ASN A 120 -7.00 -19.60 12.82
CA ASN A 120 -7.22 -19.42 11.37
C ASN A 120 -8.30 -20.40 10.88
N LEU A 121 -9.05 -19.96 9.88
CA LEU A 121 -9.90 -20.80 9.04
C LEU A 121 -9.26 -20.89 7.64
N ASP A 122 -8.62 -22.02 7.36
CA ASP A 122 -7.96 -22.30 6.07
C ASP A 122 -8.79 -23.28 5.25
N ILE A 123 -9.28 -22.84 4.11
CA ILE A 123 -10.15 -23.61 3.21
C ILE A 123 -9.41 -23.84 1.88
N LEU A 124 -9.02 -25.10 1.63
CA LEU A 124 -8.54 -25.55 0.33
C LEU A 124 -9.68 -26.25 -0.41
N CYS A 125 -10.23 -25.59 -1.41
CA CYS A 125 -11.42 -26.10 -2.09
C CYS A 125 -11.16 -27.20 -3.10
N PHE A 126 -9.92 -27.36 -3.56
CA PHE A 126 -9.52 -28.40 -4.51
C PHE A 126 -8.39 -29.26 -3.91
N ASN A 127 -8.61 -30.58 -3.86
CA ASN A 127 -7.69 -31.56 -3.27
C ASN A 127 -7.29 -32.69 -4.23
N ASN A 128 -7.28 -32.47 -5.56
CA ASN A 128 -7.08 -33.45 -6.62
C ASN A 128 -8.24 -34.45 -6.81
N ASN A 129 -9.30 -34.38 -6.02
CA ASN A 129 -10.52 -35.14 -6.20
C ASN A 129 -11.67 -34.20 -6.62
N LYS A 130 -12.08 -34.28 -7.89
CA LYS A 130 -13.15 -33.43 -8.42
C LYS A 130 -14.52 -33.63 -7.75
N GLU A 131 -14.76 -34.85 -7.21
CA GLU A 131 -16.01 -35.19 -6.53
C GLU A 131 -16.10 -34.56 -5.14
N ASP A 132 -14.96 -34.21 -4.55
CA ASP A 132 -14.85 -33.56 -3.22
C ASP A 132 -14.52 -32.06 -3.30
N MET A 133 -14.77 -31.45 -4.44
CA MET A 133 -14.51 -30.01 -4.63
C MET A 133 -15.56 -29.16 -3.88
N ILE A 134 -15.09 -28.11 -3.20
CA ILE A 134 -15.97 -27.17 -2.52
C ILE A 134 -16.49 -26.15 -3.54
N THR A 135 -17.81 -26.06 -3.68
CA THR A 135 -18.51 -25.12 -4.57
C THR A 135 -19.45 -24.17 -3.82
N SER A 136 -19.69 -24.42 -2.53
CA SER A 136 -20.53 -23.61 -1.67
C SER A 136 -20.01 -23.63 -0.24
N LEU A 137 -20.21 -22.53 0.49
CA LEU A 137 -19.84 -22.36 1.91
C LEU A 137 -21.08 -22.35 2.83
N GLU A 138 -22.28 -22.66 2.31
CA GLU A 138 -23.56 -22.50 3.04
C GLU A 138 -23.61 -23.18 4.40
N VAL A 139 -22.87 -24.28 4.57
CA VAL A 139 -22.83 -25.02 5.85
C VAL A 139 -22.10 -24.28 6.97
N LEU A 140 -21.34 -23.21 6.65
CA LEU A 140 -20.61 -22.40 7.62
C LEU A 140 -21.45 -21.26 8.23
N ASN A 141 -22.77 -21.33 8.13
CA ASN A 141 -23.71 -20.26 8.44
C ASN A 141 -23.80 -19.85 9.93
N SER A 142 -23.13 -20.56 10.81
CA SER A 142 -23.05 -20.21 12.24
C SER A 142 -21.90 -19.26 12.57
N ILE A 143 -20.88 -19.16 11.73
CA ILE A 143 -19.64 -18.42 12.03
C ILE A 143 -19.91 -16.91 12.05
N THR A 144 -19.62 -16.27 13.18
CA THR A 144 -19.80 -14.82 13.39
C THR A 144 -18.45 -14.07 13.49
N GLN A 145 -17.38 -14.77 13.88
CA GLN A 145 -16.07 -14.17 14.10
C GLN A 145 -14.94 -15.17 13.88
N ILE A 146 -13.87 -14.70 13.26
CA ILE A 146 -12.59 -15.43 13.10
C ILE A 146 -11.50 -14.55 13.72
N ASN A 147 -10.84 -15.06 14.77
CA ASN A 147 -9.79 -14.33 15.50
C ASN A 147 -8.38 -14.51 14.89
N GLY A 148 -8.23 -15.34 13.89
CA GLY A 148 -7.06 -15.45 13.02
C GLY A 148 -7.40 -15.04 11.60
N ASP A 149 -6.76 -15.71 10.64
CA ASP A 149 -6.92 -15.47 9.21
C ASP A 149 -8.08 -16.28 8.64
N LEU A 150 -8.74 -15.71 7.63
CA LEU A 150 -9.60 -16.44 6.70
C LEU A 150 -8.86 -16.61 5.38
N ILE A 151 -8.51 -17.85 5.03
CA ILE A 151 -7.73 -18.17 3.84
C ILE A 151 -8.53 -19.09 2.94
N LEU A 152 -8.76 -18.66 1.70
CA LEU A 152 -9.39 -19.46 0.66
C LEU A 152 -8.40 -19.73 -0.47
N ASN A 153 -8.11 -21.00 -0.69
CA ASN A 153 -7.18 -21.44 -1.74
C ASN A 153 -7.92 -22.25 -2.80
N ASN A 154 -7.77 -21.89 -4.07
CA ASN A 154 -8.31 -22.61 -5.23
C ASN A 154 -9.79 -22.95 -5.13
N CYS A 155 -10.60 -21.97 -4.74
CA CYS A 155 -12.02 -22.16 -4.50
C CYS A 155 -12.85 -21.92 -5.76
N ASP A 156 -13.69 -22.90 -6.11
CA ASP A 156 -14.64 -22.82 -7.22
C ASP A 156 -16.02 -22.34 -6.75
N ILE A 157 -16.03 -21.38 -5.87
CA ILE A 157 -17.22 -20.71 -5.36
C ILE A 157 -17.58 -19.48 -6.20
N GLU A 158 -18.87 -19.15 -6.30
CA GLU A 158 -19.35 -17.95 -7.00
C GLU A 158 -19.56 -16.77 -6.06
N ASN A 159 -19.78 -17.06 -4.79
CA ASN A 159 -20.03 -16.08 -3.73
C ASN A 159 -19.67 -16.67 -2.36
N PHE A 160 -19.92 -15.93 -1.31
CA PHE A 160 -19.61 -16.28 0.08
C PHE A 160 -20.86 -16.63 0.91
N ASN A 161 -21.97 -16.99 0.26
CA ASN A 161 -23.16 -17.45 0.97
C ASN A 161 -22.82 -18.59 1.93
N GLY A 162 -23.27 -18.45 3.17
CA GLY A 162 -22.85 -19.27 4.30
C GLY A 162 -22.02 -18.53 5.32
N LEU A 163 -21.38 -17.41 4.95
CA LEU A 163 -20.69 -16.53 5.90
C LEU A 163 -21.51 -15.28 6.24
N ASN A 164 -22.82 -15.34 6.08
CA ASN A 164 -23.74 -14.21 6.24
C ASN A 164 -23.78 -13.64 7.68
N GLN A 165 -23.35 -14.40 8.66
CA GLN A 165 -23.26 -13.95 10.05
C GLN A 165 -21.87 -13.40 10.41
N LEU A 166 -20.88 -13.56 9.54
CA LEU A 166 -19.50 -13.13 9.79
C LEU A 166 -19.42 -11.60 9.86
N ARG A 167 -18.95 -11.09 10.99
CA ARG A 167 -18.83 -9.66 11.27
C ARG A 167 -17.40 -9.17 11.31
N LYS A 168 -16.47 -10.05 11.70
CA LYS A 168 -15.08 -9.67 11.93
C LYS A 168 -14.12 -10.81 11.60
N ILE A 169 -13.05 -10.45 10.91
CA ILE A 169 -11.82 -11.24 10.74
C ILE A 169 -10.72 -10.43 11.42
N GLN A 170 -10.09 -10.97 12.48
CA GLN A 170 -9.03 -10.22 13.18
C GLN A 170 -7.66 -10.28 12.48
N GLY A 171 -7.39 -11.37 11.77
CA GLY A 171 -6.21 -11.55 10.94
C GLY A 171 -6.46 -11.11 9.49
N ASP A 172 -5.79 -11.81 8.59
CA ASP A 172 -5.86 -11.55 7.15
C ASP A 172 -7.08 -12.23 6.50
N PHE A 173 -7.61 -11.60 5.47
CA PHE A 173 -8.54 -12.23 4.54
C PHE A 173 -7.83 -12.43 3.20
N VAL A 174 -7.50 -13.68 2.90
CA VAL A 174 -6.68 -14.05 1.75
C VAL A 174 -7.46 -14.95 0.80
N ILE A 175 -7.52 -14.58 -0.47
CA ILE A 175 -8.08 -15.38 -1.55
C ILE A 175 -6.99 -15.59 -2.59
N GLU A 176 -6.50 -16.83 -2.69
CA GLU A 176 -5.48 -17.20 -3.67
C GLU A 176 -6.04 -18.18 -4.68
N SER A 177 -5.67 -18.03 -5.93
CA SER A 177 -6.14 -18.89 -7.00
C SER A 177 -4.99 -19.41 -7.86
N LEU A 178 -5.09 -20.70 -8.20
CA LEU A 178 -4.23 -21.41 -9.14
C LEU A 178 -5.12 -22.07 -10.22
N ASN A 179 -4.66 -22.09 -11.47
CA ASN A 179 -5.22 -22.97 -12.51
C ASN A 179 -6.72 -22.83 -12.82
N ASN A 180 -7.28 -21.63 -12.93
CA ASN A 180 -8.67 -21.37 -13.35
C ASN A 180 -9.77 -21.87 -12.39
N PHE A 181 -9.47 -22.10 -11.12
CA PHE A 181 -10.44 -22.56 -10.14
C PHE A 181 -11.16 -21.43 -9.39
N ASN A 182 -11.20 -20.22 -9.94
CA ASN A 182 -11.85 -19.11 -9.27
C ASN A 182 -13.01 -18.56 -10.11
N ARG A 183 -14.24 -18.83 -9.66
CA ARG A 183 -15.47 -18.33 -10.27
C ARG A 183 -16.14 -17.22 -9.45
N ILE A 184 -15.43 -16.60 -8.52
CA ILE A 184 -16.02 -15.54 -7.70
C ILE A 184 -16.58 -14.43 -8.59
N GLU A 185 -17.88 -14.19 -8.44
CA GLU A 185 -18.64 -13.14 -9.13
C GLU A 185 -18.98 -11.98 -8.21
N SER A 186 -19.13 -12.24 -6.91
CA SER A 186 -19.47 -11.25 -5.89
C SER A 186 -18.99 -11.68 -4.50
N PHE A 187 -19.03 -10.74 -3.56
CA PHE A 187 -18.81 -11.00 -2.13
C PHE A 187 -20.12 -11.22 -1.36
N ASN A 188 -21.22 -11.46 -2.05
CA ASN A 188 -22.51 -11.79 -1.40
C ASN A 188 -22.31 -12.90 -0.38
N GLY A 189 -22.90 -12.75 0.80
CA GLY A 189 -22.64 -13.62 1.95
C GLY A 189 -21.65 -13.03 2.96
N LEU A 190 -21.02 -11.89 2.66
CA LEU A 190 -20.19 -11.13 3.60
C LEU A 190 -20.84 -9.78 3.96
N ASP A 191 -22.14 -9.66 3.76
CA ASP A 191 -22.91 -8.42 3.93
C ASP A 191 -22.83 -7.83 5.35
N ASN A 192 -22.47 -8.64 6.35
CA ASN A 192 -22.31 -8.21 7.73
C ASN A 192 -20.84 -7.97 8.13
N LEU A 193 -19.88 -8.22 7.24
CA LEU A 193 -18.47 -8.03 7.54
C LEU A 193 -18.14 -6.53 7.64
N ASP A 194 -17.75 -6.07 8.83
CA ASP A 194 -17.45 -4.66 9.07
C ASP A 194 -15.97 -4.34 9.30
N GLU A 195 -15.15 -5.35 9.64
CA GLU A 195 -13.71 -5.17 9.88
C GLU A 195 -12.87 -6.40 9.46
N ILE A 196 -11.76 -6.13 8.79
CA ILE A 196 -10.64 -7.02 8.59
C ILE A 196 -9.46 -6.41 9.35
N GLY A 197 -8.94 -7.12 10.37
CA GLY A 197 -7.88 -6.60 11.23
C GLY A 197 -6.49 -6.62 10.60
N GLY A 198 -6.23 -7.59 9.73
CA GLY A 198 -5.02 -7.75 8.93
C GLY A 198 -5.20 -7.27 7.50
N ASP A 199 -4.56 -7.98 6.58
CA ASP A 199 -4.57 -7.69 5.15
C ASP A 199 -5.83 -8.23 4.46
N PHE A 200 -6.29 -7.54 3.42
CA PHE A 200 -7.20 -8.07 2.42
C PHE A 200 -6.41 -8.32 1.13
N ILE A 201 -6.28 -9.59 0.75
CA ILE A 201 -5.45 -9.99 -0.39
C ILE A 201 -6.25 -10.87 -1.34
N MET A 202 -6.31 -10.46 -2.61
CA MET A 202 -6.71 -11.32 -3.72
C MET A 202 -5.51 -11.49 -4.63
N LYS A 203 -5.01 -12.72 -4.74
CA LYS A 203 -3.79 -13.00 -5.49
C LYS A 203 -3.97 -14.17 -6.45
N ASP A 204 -3.64 -13.93 -7.71
CA ASP A 204 -3.43 -14.98 -8.70
C ASP A 204 -2.02 -15.55 -8.52
N ARG A 205 -1.89 -16.87 -8.62
CA ARG A 205 -0.62 -17.58 -8.47
C ARG A 205 -0.19 -18.28 -9.74
N LEU A 206 1.11 -18.32 -9.96
CA LEU A 206 1.72 -19.14 -11.00
C LEU A 206 1.58 -20.64 -10.67
N PRO A 207 1.23 -21.50 -11.65
CA PRO A 207 1.24 -22.94 -11.44
C PRO A 207 2.65 -23.44 -11.12
N TYR A 208 2.73 -24.31 -10.11
CA TYR A 208 4.01 -24.73 -9.50
C TYR A 208 4.91 -25.56 -10.44
N ASN A 209 4.40 -26.22 -11.48
CA ASN A 209 5.12 -27.22 -12.27
C ASN A 209 5.03 -27.03 -13.79
N GLY A 210 4.80 -25.83 -14.30
CA GLY A 210 4.80 -25.62 -15.76
C GLY A 210 3.74 -26.42 -16.51
N GLU A 211 2.66 -26.84 -15.85
CA GLU A 211 1.54 -27.51 -16.50
C GLU A 211 0.90 -26.57 -17.51
N LYS A 212 0.75 -27.07 -18.73
CA LYS A 212 0.26 -26.33 -19.89
C LYS A 212 -1.23 -25.99 -19.75
N SER A 213 -1.55 -24.90 -19.06
CA SER A 213 -2.84 -24.26 -19.24
C SER A 213 -2.67 -23.10 -20.22
N THR A 214 -3.36 -23.14 -21.33
CA THR A 214 -3.18 -22.20 -22.43
C THR A 214 -3.77 -20.83 -22.17
N VAL A 215 -4.68 -20.69 -21.22
CA VAL A 215 -5.26 -19.41 -20.76
C VAL A 215 -5.75 -19.58 -19.33
N ASN A 216 -5.20 -18.83 -18.39
CA ASN A 216 -5.69 -18.78 -17.01
C ASN A 216 -6.36 -17.43 -16.78
N SER A 217 -7.60 -17.45 -16.33
CA SER A 217 -8.42 -16.26 -16.10
C SER A 217 -9.02 -16.24 -14.69
N ASN A 218 -8.16 -16.33 -13.68
CA ASN A 218 -8.59 -16.24 -12.30
C ASN A 218 -9.17 -14.85 -11.99
N PHE A 219 -10.19 -14.81 -11.13
CA PHE A 219 -10.96 -13.59 -10.84
C PHE A 219 -11.57 -12.89 -12.07
N SER A 220 -11.76 -13.63 -13.16
CA SER A 220 -12.24 -13.07 -14.43
C SER A 220 -13.75 -12.80 -14.46
N ARG A 221 -14.49 -13.20 -13.43
CA ARG A 221 -15.95 -12.94 -13.32
C ARG A 221 -16.29 -11.85 -12.32
N LEU A 222 -15.34 -11.47 -11.47
CA LEU A 222 -15.52 -10.43 -10.47
C LEU A 222 -15.66 -9.06 -11.16
N LYS A 223 -16.77 -8.38 -10.97
CA LYS A 223 -17.06 -7.05 -11.56
C LYS A 223 -16.93 -5.92 -10.57
N ASP A 224 -17.20 -6.19 -9.32
CA ASP A 224 -17.25 -5.21 -8.22
C ASP A 224 -17.04 -5.92 -6.87
N PHE A 225 -17.23 -5.21 -5.79
CA PHE A 225 -17.09 -5.72 -4.42
C PHE A 225 -18.43 -5.82 -3.67
N LYS A 226 -19.55 -5.94 -4.40
CA LYS A 226 -20.89 -6.12 -3.78
C LYS A 226 -20.90 -7.32 -2.84
N GLY A 227 -21.47 -7.11 -1.67
CA GLY A 227 -21.41 -8.00 -0.51
C GLY A 227 -20.44 -7.53 0.58
N LEU A 228 -19.68 -6.44 0.34
CA LEU A 228 -18.80 -5.80 1.33
C LEU A 228 -19.28 -4.39 1.74
N GLU A 229 -20.57 -4.08 1.51
CA GLU A 229 -21.13 -2.73 1.74
C GLU A 229 -21.02 -2.25 3.19
N ASN A 230 -20.80 -3.16 4.15
CA ASN A 230 -20.62 -2.81 5.55
C ASN A 230 -19.16 -2.73 5.98
N LEU A 231 -18.20 -3.08 5.12
CA LEU A 231 -16.79 -3.06 5.44
C LEU A 231 -16.30 -1.61 5.64
N LYS A 232 -15.84 -1.30 6.86
CA LYS A 232 -15.39 0.04 7.26
C LYS A 232 -13.89 0.16 7.39
N LYS A 233 -13.21 -0.95 7.71
CA LYS A 233 -11.80 -0.92 8.06
C LYS A 233 -11.06 -2.17 7.59
N ILE A 234 -9.91 -1.94 7.01
CA ILE A 234 -8.85 -2.94 6.78
C ILE A 234 -7.65 -2.47 7.59
N GLY A 235 -7.21 -3.27 8.57
CA GLY A 235 -6.13 -2.90 9.48
C GLY A 235 -4.75 -3.00 8.84
N GLY A 236 -4.57 -3.91 7.90
CA GLY A 236 -3.37 -4.11 7.09
C GLY A 236 -3.51 -3.52 5.69
N ASN A 237 -2.97 -4.25 4.71
CA ASN A 237 -2.96 -3.85 3.30
C ASN A 237 -4.26 -4.26 2.58
N PHE A 238 -4.62 -3.49 1.56
CA PHE A 238 -5.56 -3.90 0.52
C PHE A 238 -4.78 -4.21 -0.74
N GLN A 239 -4.83 -5.45 -1.24
CA GLN A 239 -4.02 -5.88 -2.38
C GLN A 239 -4.83 -6.69 -3.39
N LEU A 240 -4.80 -6.24 -4.65
CA LEU A 240 -5.24 -7.01 -5.81
C LEU A 240 -4.01 -7.30 -6.67
N ILE A 241 -3.63 -8.57 -6.78
CA ILE A 241 -2.42 -8.98 -7.49
C ILE A 241 -2.82 -9.95 -8.60
N GLY A 242 -2.84 -9.44 -9.83
CA GLY A 242 -3.12 -10.21 -11.02
C GLY A 242 -1.85 -10.77 -11.66
N LEU A 243 -2.02 -11.75 -12.53
CA LEU A 243 -0.96 -12.22 -13.40
C LEU A 243 -1.21 -11.76 -14.84
N GLY A 244 -0.17 -11.21 -15.45
CA GLY A 244 -0.12 -10.88 -16.86
C GLY A 244 0.55 -11.98 -17.69
N TYR A 245 1.32 -11.59 -18.71
CA TYR A 245 2.06 -12.53 -19.56
C TYR A 245 3.26 -13.13 -18.84
N PHE A 246 3.41 -14.45 -18.97
CA PHE A 246 4.57 -15.18 -18.47
C PHE A 246 5.20 -16.02 -19.58
N ARG A 247 6.52 -16.06 -19.67
CA ARG A 247 7.27 -16.91 -20.61
C ARG A 247 8.04 -17.95 -19.83
N TYR A 248 7.64 -19.21 -19.98
CA TYR A 248 8.35 -20.35 -19.39
C TYR A 248 8.86 -21.25 -20.50
N GLN A 249 10.17 -21.52 -20.57
CA GLN A 249 10.82 -22.46 -21.52
C GLN A 249 10.34 -22.30 -22.97
N ASN A 250 10.31 -21.08 -23.52
CA ASN A 250 9.87 -20.77 -24.89
C ASN A 250 8.36 -20.93 -25.19
N SER A 251 7.53 -21.26 -24.23
CA SER A 251 6.07 -21.28 -24.38
C SER A 251 5.44 -20.06 -23.72
N PRO A 252 4.64 -19.27 -24.43
CA PRO A 252 3.94 -18.13 -23.84
C PRO A 252 2.70 -18.60 -23.07
N TYR A 253 2.51 -18.08 -21.86
CA TYR A 253 1.30 -18.22 -21.06
C TYR A 253 0.61 -16.86 -20.96
N TYR A 254 -0.70 -16.86 -21.18
CA TYR A 254 -1.52 -15.67 -21.13
C TYR A 254 -2.44 -15.74 -19.93
N TYR A 255 -2.33 -14.80 -19.01
CA TYR A 255 -3.20 -14.66 -17.87
C TYR A 255 -4.05 -13.39 -18.05
N THR A 256 -5.29 -13.45 -17.62
CA THR A 256 -6.25 -12.34 -17.75
C THR A 256 -6.96 -12.07 -16.43
N SER A 257 -6.17 -12.01 -15.35
CA SER A 257 -6.71 -11.79 -14.00
C SER A 257 -7.47 -10.46 -13.91
N PHE A 258 -8.60 -10.48 -13.22
CA PHE A 258 -9.43 -9.30 -12.93
C PHE A 258 -9.93 -8.52 -14.17
N ASN A 259 -10.05 -9.16 -15.33
CA ASN A 259 -10.39 -8.43 -16.57
C ASN A 259 -11.83 -7.90 -16.60
N GLU A 260 -12.74 -8.48 -15.83
CA GLU A 260 -14.12 -8.04 -15.72
C GLU A 260 -14.34 -7.06 -14.57
N LEU A 261 -13.33 -6.79 -13.72
CA LEU A 261 -13.45 -5.81 -12.64
C LEU A 261 -13.62 -4.41 -13.22
N GLU A 262 -14.77 -3.80 -12.97
CA GLU A 262 -15.17 -2.50 -13.53
C GLU A 262 -15.05 -1.36 -12.52
N SER A 263 -15.33 -1.65 -11.24
CA SER A 263 -15.41 -0.63 -10.19
C SER A 263 -15.13 -1.20 -8.79
N PHE A 264 -15.12 -0.32 -7.80
CA PHE A 264 -15.03 -0.65 -6.38
C PHE A 264 -16.39 -0.54 -5.67
N GLU A 265 -17.51 -0.66 -6.41
CA GLU A 265 -18.85 -0.70 -5.85
C GLU A 265 -18.96 -1.80 -4.78
N GLY A 266 -19.51 -1.48 -3.61
CA GLY A 266 -19.51 -2.33 -2.42
C GLY A 266 -18.48 -1.94 -1.37
N LEU A 267 -17.58 -0.98 -1.64
CA LEU A 267 -16.59 -0.48 -0.68
C LEU A 267 -16.83 0.99 -0.28
N GLU A 268 -18.05 1.49 -0.47
CA GLU A 268 -18.41 2.89 -0.17
C GLU A 268 -18.23 3.25 1.30
N ARG A 269 -18.35 2.28 2.21
CA ARG A 269 -18.19 2.51 3.66
C ARG A 269 -16.75 2.37 4.15
N LEU A 270 -15.83 1.94 3.31
CA LEU A 270 -14.44 1.79 3.69
C LEU A 270 -13.81 3.17 4.01
N THR A 271 -13.40 3.36 5.26
CA THR A 271 -12.83 4.63 5.74
C THR A 271 -11.32 4.58 5.92
N THR A 272 -10.78 3.39 6.22
CA THR A 272 -9.38 3.25 6.61
C THR A 272 -8.76 1.97 6.04
N ILE A 273 -7.59 2.14 5.46
CA ILE A 273 -6.64 1.07 5.15
C ILE A 273 -5.39 1.35 5.97
N GLY A 274 -5.09 0.48 6.96
CA GLY A 274 -3.98 0.69 7.90
C GLY A 274 -2.60 0.48 7.28
N GLY A 275 -2.51 -0.38 6.26
CA GLY A 275 -1.33 -0.61 5.44
C GLY A 275 -1.41 0.11 4.10
N SER A 276 -0.89 -0.53 3.05
CA SER A 276 -0.87 -0.02 1.68
C SER A 276 -2.12 -0.41 0.89
N PHE A 277 -2.52 0.46 -0.03
CA PHE A 277 -3.45 0.14 -1.11
C PHE A 277 -2.64 -0.22 -2.35
N LYS A 278 -2.83 -1.44 -2.86
CA LYS A 278 -2.05 -1.93 -3.99
C LYS A 278 -2.91 -2.63 -5.04
N ILE A 279 -2.83 -2.17 -6.27
CA ILE A 279 -3.29 -2.88 -7.46
C ILE A 279 -2.07 -3.15 -8.31
N SER A 280 -1.76 -4.42 -8.59
CA SER A 280 -0.58 -4.77 -9.37
C SER A 280 -0.81 -5.97 -10.26
N SER A 281 -0.06 -6.02 -11.36
CA SER A 281 0.11 -7.19 -12.19
C SER A 281 1.54 -7.71 -12.05
N GLU A 282 1.69 -9.00 -11.79
CA GLU A 282 2.97 -9.69 -11.83
C GLU A 282 3.15 -10.35 -13.21
N GLY A 283 4.33 -10.25 -13.80
CA GLY A 283 4.67 -10.84 -15.12
C GLY A 283 5.33 -9.85 -16.09
N ASN A 284 5.74 -10.35 -17.24
CA ASN A 284 6.34 -9.53 -18.31
C ASN A 284 5.27 -8.93 -19.24
N ASP A 285 5.23 -7.75 -19.36
CA ASP A 285 4.88 -6.55 -20.12
C ASP A 285 3.91 -6.63 -21.32
N LYS A 286 3.16 -7.69 -21.61
CA LYS A 286 2.40 -7.72 -22.89
C LYS A 286 0.90 -8.00 -22.82
N TYR A 287 0.33 -8.33 -21.67
CA TYR A 287 -1.10 -8.72 -21.60
C TYR A 287 -1.85 -8.14 -20.41
N VAL A 288 -3.15 -7.99 -20.65
CA VAL A 288 -4.09 -7.15 -19.93
C VAL A 288 -4.59 -7.79 -18.64
N THR A 289 -4.25 -7.20 -17.52
CA THR A 289 -5.01 -7.37 -16.27
C THR A 289 -5.82 -6.10 -16.01
N PHE A 290 -6.93 -6.21 -15.28
CA PHE A 290 -7.80 -5.08 -14.94
C PHE A 290 -8.32 -4.27 -16.14
N LYS A 291 -8.60 -4.94 -17.26
CA LYS A 291 -8.95 -4.31 -18.53
C LYS A 291 -10.13 -3.35 -18.46
N LYS A 292 -11.15 -3.68 -17.66
CA LYS A 292 -12.38 -2.91 -17.55
C LYS A 292 -12.39 -1.92 -16.39
N LEU A 293 -11.36 -1.96 -15.52
CA LEU A 293 -11.31 -1.05 -14.38
C LEU A 293 -11.19 0.39 -14.86
N SER A 294 -12.22 1.18 -14.66
CA SER A 294 -12.31 2.55 -15.15
C SER A 294 -12.30 3.59 -14.04
N SER A 295 -12.55 3.21 -12.79
CA SER A 295 -12.70 4.15 -11.68
C SER A 295 -12.45 3.49 -10.32
N LEU A 296 -11.95 4.27 -9.37
CA LEU A 296 -11.92 3.97 -7.93
C LEU A 296 -12.90 4.86 -7.16
N ASN A 297 -13.80 5.55 -7.84
CA ASN A 297 -14.64 6.61 -7.25
C ASN A 297 -15.63 6.09 -6.19
N ASN A 298 -15.87 4.78 -6.13
CA ASN A 298 -16.68 4.16 -5.07
C ASN A 298 -16.03 4.17 -3.68
N LEU A 299 -14.73 4.46 -3.58
CA LEU A 299 -14.06 4.65 -2.29
C LEU A 299 -14.40 6.04 -1.69
N THR A 300 -15.69 6.34 -1.64
CA THR A 300 -16.23 7.69 -1.33
C THR A 300 -15.99 8.15 0.10
N ASN A 301 -15.71 7.23 1.03
CA ASN A 301 -15.45 7.54 2.44
C ASN A 301 -14.02 7.23 2.87
N LEU A 302 -13.15 6.81 1.95
CA LEU A 302 -11.77 6.48 2.29
C LEU A 302 -11.01 7.74 2.73
N ALA A 303 -10.69 7.80 4.03
CA ALA A 303 -10.07 8.98 4.65
C ALA A 303 -8.56 8.82 4.87
N SER A 304 -8.07 7.58 5.03
CA SER A 304 -6.66 7.33 5.34
C SER A 304 -6.11 6.03 4.76
N ILE A 305 -4.86 6.12 4.31
CA ILE A 305 -4.01 5.00 3.92
C ILE A 305 -2.73 5.08 4.76
N GLY A 306 -2.48 4.04 5.57
CA GLY A 306 -1.34 4.02 6.50
C GLY A 306 0.00 3.73 5.84
N GLY A 307 0.00 3.04 4.70
CA GLY A 307 1.16 2.73 3.88
C GLY A 307 1.16 3.50 2.56
N ASN A 308 1.57 2.82 1.49
CA ASN A 308 1.64 3.37 0.15
C ASN A 308 0.31 3.30 -0.60
N PHE A 309 0.15 4.19 -1.56
CA PHE A 309 -0.85 4.07 -2.62
C PHE A 309 -0.16 3.64 -3.90
N GLU A 310 -0.40 2.40 -4.34
CA GLU A 310 0.37 1.76 -5.40
C GLU A 310 -0.52 1.24 -6.51
N ILE A 311 -0.29 1.69 -7.74
CA ILE A 311 -0.92 1.13 -8.93
C ILE A 311 0.18 0.81 -9.94
N TYR A 312 0.40 -0.48 -10.14
CA TYR A 312 1.36 -1.02 -11.10
C TYR A 312 0.62 -1.68 -12.26
N ALA A 313 0.53 -1.00 -13.37
CA ALA A 313 0.08 -1.58 -14.62
C ALA A 313 1.28 -1.86 -15.51
N PRO A 314 1.38 -3.06 -16.11
CA PRO A 314 2.30 -3.28 -17.23
C PRO A 314 1.93 -2.38 -18.42
N GLU A 315 2.85 -2.20 -19.35
CA GLU A 315 2.96 -1.17 -20.36
C GLU A 315 1.73 -0.83 -21.22
N TYR A 316 0.66 -1.60 -21.17
CA TYR A 316 -0.41 -1.44 -22.17
C TYR A 316 -1.83 -1.31 -21.64
N GLU A 317 -2.14 -1.50 -20.31
CA GLU A 317 -3.49 -2.03 -20.14
C GLU A 317 -4.25 -1.84 -18.83
N ILE A 318 -4.06 -0.81 -18.05
CA ILE A 318 -5.24 -0.22 -17.40
C ILE A 318 -5.76 0.85 -18.36
N ALA A 319 -6.23 0.40 -19.51
CA ALA A 319 -6.55 1.27 -20.64
C ALA A 319 -7.69 2.25 -20.36
N GLN A 320 -8.47 2.05 -19.29
CA GLN A 320 -9.64 2.87 -18.97
C GLN A 320 -9.49 3.72 -17.72
N LEU A 321 -8.52 3.42 -16.83
CA LEU A 321 -8.31 4.19 -15.62
C LEU A 321 -7.46 5.43 -15.91
N ASN A 322 -8.10 6.51 -16.32
CA ASN A 322 -7.44 7.78 -16.68
C ASN A 322 -7.42 8.76 -15.52
N THR A 323 -8.41 8.68 -14.64
CA THR A 323 -8.60 9.59 -13.52
C THR A 323 -8.99 8.80 -12.28
N ILE A 324 -8.32 9.10 -11.19
CA ILE A 324 -8.64 8.57 -9.86
C ILE A 324 -9.00 9.77 -8.99
N GLU A 325 -10.22 9.77 -8.48
CA GLU A 325 -10.73 10.79 -7.58
C GLU A 325 -11.04 10.16 -6.23
N LEU A 326 -10.36 10.64 -5.18
CA LEU A 326 -10.59 10.21 -3.81
C LEU A 326 -10.83 11.46 -2.93
N PRO A 327 -12.05 12.01 -2.99
CA PRO A 327 -12.33 13.34 -2.45
C PRO A 327 -12.30 13.41 -0.92
N THR A 328 -12.41 12.27 -0.23
CA THR A 328 -12.40 12.22 1.24
C THR A 328 -11.04 11.87 1.81
N LEU A 329 -10.08 11.48 0.96
CA LEU A 329 -8.76 11.06 1.40
C LEU A 329 -7.96 12.24 1.94
N LYS A 330 -7.58 12.18 3.23
CA LYS A 330 -6.86 13.23 3.95
C LYS A 330 -5.39 12.92 4.12
N GLN A 331 -5.03 11.64 4.24
CA GLN A 331 -3.63 11.27 4.44
C GLN A 331 -3.25 9.95 3.78
N ILE A 332 -2.03 9.93 3.28
CA ILE A 332 -1.28 8.76 2.85
C ILE A 332 0.06 8.84 3.59
N ASN A 333 0.35 7.89 4.50
CA ASN A 333 1.59 7.96 5.28
C ASN A 333 2.83 7.48 4.51
N GLY A 334 2.63 6.68 3.47
CA GLY A 334 3.68 6.23 2.56
C GLY A 334 3.75 7.04 1.28
N TYR A 335 4.25 6.40 0.24
CA TYR A 335 4.43 7.00 -1.08
C TYR A 335 3.23 6.75 -2.00
N ILE A 336 3.06 7.64 -2.94
CA ILE A 336 2.24 7.38 -4.13
C ILE A 336 3.17 6.81 -5.20
N TYR A 337 2.93 5.56 -5.58
CA TYR A 337 3.63 4.88 -6.68
C TYR A 337 2.65 4.57 -7.79
N MET A 338 2.79 5.30 -8.88
CA MET A 338 2.04 5.07 -10.11
C MET A 338 3.02 4.63 -11.18
N ARG A 339 2.95 3.39 -11.61
CA ARG A 339 3.81 2.87 -12.66
C ARG A 339 2.96 2.45 -13.85
N ASN A 340 2.88 3.32 -14.85
CA ASN A 340 2.36 2.99 -16.18
C ASN A 340 3.54 2.59 -17.06
N GLY A 341 3.38 1.53 -17.82
CA GLY A 341 4.45 0.99 -18.64
C GLY A 341 5.03 1.95 -19.69
N PHE A 342 6.27 1.73 -19.98
CA PHE A 342 7.19 2.63 -20.71
C PHE A 342 7.15 2.51 -22.24
N TYR A 343 6.10 2.04 -22.92
CA TYR A 343 6.21 1.88 -24.39
C TYR A 343 5.37 2.84 -25.22
N MET A 344 6.07 3.39 -26.14
CA MET A 344 5.81 4.22 -27.31
C MET A 344 4.37 4.20 -27.82
N GLY A 345 3.64 5.26 -27.59
CA GLY A 345 2.50 5.62 -28.43
C GLY A 345 1.15 5.85 -27.77
N ASN A 346 0.91 5.46 -26.52
CA ASN A 346 -0.36 5.75 -25.85
C ASN A 346 -0.25 6.94 -24.89
N LYS A 347 -1.00 7.99 -25.24
CA LYS A 347 -1.07 9.28 -24.57
C LYS A 347 -1.87 9.24 -23.24
N ASN A 348 -1.89 8.12 -22.54
CA ASN A 348 -2.74 7.98 -21.35
C ASN A 348 -2.07 8.62 -20.15
N ARG A 349 -2.42 9.88 -19.93
CA ARG A 349 -2.16 10.58 -18.68
C ARG A 349 -3.03 9.98 -17.58
N MET A 350 -2.44 9.72 -16.42
CA MET A 350 -3.18 9.41 -15.21
C MET A 350 -3.36 10.69 -14.39
N ASN A 351 -4.59 11.07 -14.13
CA ASN A 351 -4.90 12.18 -13.24
C ASN A 351 -5.28 11.63 -11.86
N LEU A 352 -4.52 11.98 -10.85
CA LEU A 352 -4.81 11.65 -9.47
C LEU A 352 -5.30 12.90 -8.74
N VAL A 353 -6.60 12.94 -8.45
CA VAL A 353 -7.28 14.09 -7.86
C VAL A 353 -7.59 13.78 -6.40
N LEU A 354 -6.83 14.40 -5.50
CA LEU A 354 -6.89 14.21 -4.05
C LEU A 354 -7.16 15.56 -3.36
N GLU A 355 -8.34 16.14 -3.61
CA GLU A 355 -8.68 17.51 -3.24
C GLU A 355 -8.52 17.83 -1.75
N ASN A 356 -8.72 16.83 -0.88
CA ASN A 356 -8.67 17.00 0.56
C ASN A 356 -7.42 16.38 1.21
N LEU A 357 -6.44 15.94 0.40
CA LEU A 357 -5.20 15.41 0.92
C LEU A 357 -4.40 16.51 1.64
N GLU A 358 -4.12 16.30 2.91
CA GLU A 358 -3.40 17.25 3.77
C GLU A 358 -1.98 16.78 4.07
N LYS A 359 -1.77 15.44 4.08
CA LYS A 359 -0.51 14.80 4.42
C LYS A 359 -0.18 13.67 3.45
N LEU A 360 1.08 13.64 3.01
CA LEU A 360 1.65 12.60 2.15
C LEU A 360 3.04 12.20 2.67
N GLY A 361 3.33 10.90 2.67
CA GLY A 361 4.68 10.41 2.95
C GLY A 361 5.66 10.90 1.90
N GLY A 362 5.48 10.48 0.65
CA GLY A 362 6.33 10.93 -0.44
C GLY A 362 5.68 10.80 -1.81
N PHE A 363 6.27 11.44 -2.80
CA PHE A 363 5.84 11.35 -4.19
C PHE A 363 7.05 11.30 -5.12
N GLU A 364 7.11 10.26 -5.92
CA GLU A 364 8.08 10.14 -7.00
C GLU A 364 7.33 9.98 -8.33
N CYS A 365 7.26 11.04 -9.09
CA CYS A 365 6.71 10.99 -10.43
C CYS A 365 7.73 10.39 -11.40
N LYS A 366 7.59 9.09 -11.68
CA LYS A 366 8.39 8.37 -12.70
C LYS A 366 7.57 8.03 -13.95
N SER A 367 6.33 8.48 -14.01
CA SER A 367 5.37 8.15 -15.07
C SER A 367 4.50 9.36 -15.43
N TYR A 368 3.65 9.21 -16.42
CA TYR A 368 2.71 10.25 -16.88
C TYR A 368 1.56 10.51 -15.87
N THR A 369 1.87 10.66 -14.58
CA THR A 369 0.88 10.91 -13.53
C THR A 369 0.90 12.38 -13.12
N ILE A 370 -0.25 13.02 -13.19
CA ILE A 370 -0.48 14.35 -12.64
C ILE A 370 -1.12 14.19 -11.27
N LEU A 371 -0.48 14.72 -10.26
CA LEU A 371 -1.04 14.80 -8.91
C LEU A 371 -1.66 16.17 -8.69
N ASN A 372 -2.96 16.20 -8.45
CA ASN A 372 -3.70 17.39 -8.04
C ASN A 372 -4.12 17.24 -6.57
N ALA A 373 -3.41 17.92 -5.69
CA ALA A 373 -3.60 17.88 -4.23
C ALA A 373 -3.47 19.30 -3.64
N LEU A 374 -4.41 20.16 -3.99
CA LEU A 374 -4.35 21.61 -3.69
C LEU A 374 -4.40 21.94 -2.19
N LYS A 375 -4.78 21.01 -1.31
CA LYS A 375 -4.73 21.21 0.15
C LYS A 375 -3.52 20.57 0.82
N LEU A 376 -2.67 19.87 0.04
CA LEU A 376 -1.50 19.21 0.58
C LEU A 376 -0.48 20.26 1.06
N LYS A 377 -0.20 20.27 2.36
CA LYS A 377 0.75 21.18 2.98
C LYS A 377 2.09 20.53 3.30
N ARG A 378 2.07 19.22 3.53
CA ARG A 378 3.21 18.53 4.09
C ARG A 378 3.51 17.21 3.36
N ILE A 379 4.77 17.05 2.97
CA ILE A 379 5.36 15.81 2.49
C ILE A 379 6.47 15.44 3.48
N ASP A 380 6.35 14.28 4.15
CA ASP A 380 7.29 13.90 5.21
C ASP A 380 8.62 13.35 4.68
N GLU A 381 8.61 12.75 3.51
CA GLU A 381 9.75 12.13 2.86
C GLU A 381 10.20 12.94 1.64
N LYS A 382 10.44 12.26 0.51
CA LYS A 382 10.95 12.88 -0.72
C LYS A 382 9.83 13.34 -1.64
N LEU A 383 10.08 14.45 -2.32
CA LEU A 383 9.28 14.91 -3.46
C LEU A 383 10.17 14.94 -4.71
N TYR A 384 9.86 14.10 -5.68
CA TYR A 384 10.51 14.13 -6.98
C TYR A 384 9.49 14.49 -8.08
N ILE A 385 9.72 15.63 -8.69
CA ILE A 385 8.95 16.13 -9.83
C ILE A 385 9.84 16.02 -11.05
N GLY A 386 9.62 14.98 -11.86
CA GLY A 386 10.43 14.74 -13.03
C GLY A 386 9.67 13.97 -14.08
N VAL A 387 10.05 14.20 -15.32
CA VAL A 387 9.57 13.45 -16.49
C VAL A 387 10.76 12.69 -17.05
N THR A 388 10.75 11.36 -16.96
CA THR A 388 11.70 10.56 -17.72
C THR A 388 11.41 10.77 -19.21
N ALA A 389 12.26 11.56 -19.84
CA ALA A 389 12.12 11.92 -21.23
C ALA A 389 12.18 10.71 -22.14
N SER A 390 11.05 10.33 -22.71
CA SER A 390 11.01 9.71 -24.01
C SER A 390 10.08 10.52 -24.92
N LYS A 391 10.49 10.71 -26.11
CA LYS A 391 10.22 11.68 -27.16
C LYS A 391 8.78 12.03 -27.57
N VAL A 392 7.71 11.62 -26.89
CA VAL A 392 6.35 11.88 -27.39
C VAL A 392 5.37 12.17 -26.25
N GLY A 393 4.93 13.42 -26.15
CA GLY A 393 3.79 13.82 -25.31
C GLY A 393 4.15 14.05 -23.85
N SER A 394 5.12 14.94 -23.61
CA SER A 394 5.51 15.36 -22.25
C SER A 394 4.32 15.78 -21.42
N ILE A 395 4.15 15.13 -20.26
CA ILE A 395 3.46 15.76 -19.16
C ILE A 395 4.28 17.01 -18.83
N ASN A 396 3.60 18.12 -18.80
CA ASN A 396 4.22 19.35 -18.37
C ASN A 396 4.47 19.22 -16.85
N ALA A 397 5.73 19.20 -16.44
CA ALA A 397 6.10 19.21 -15.02
C ALA A 397 5.46 20.41 -14.29
N GLN A 398 5.13 21.46 -15.02
CA GLN A 398 4.36 22.61 -14.54
C GLN A 398 2.96 22.21 -14.02
N GLU A 399 2.26 21.27 -14.68
CA GLU A 399 0.94 20.82 -14.23
C GLU A 399 1.04 20.11 -12.86
N ILE A 400 2.11 19.35 -12.62
CA ILE A 400 2.36 18.72 -11.31
C ILE A 400 2.64 19.79 -10.25
N LEU A 401 3.47 20.76 -10.55
CA LEU A 401 3.72 21.88 -9.61
C LEU A 401 2.45 22.62 -9.26
N ASN A 402 1.62 22.93 -10.26
CA ASN A 402 0.34 23.63 -10.07
C ASN A 402 -0.59 22.84 -9.13
N GLY A 403 -0.60 21.50 -9.21
CA GLY A 403 -1.37 20.63 -8.34
C GLY A 403 -0.87 20.54 -6.89
N LEU A 404 0.33 21.07 -6.61
CA LEU A 404 1.00 21.04 -5.31
C LEU A 404 1.18 22.44 -4.70
N SER A 405 0.38 23.40 -5.12
CA SER A 405 0.58 24.83 -4.79
C SER A 405 0.42 25.22 -3.32
N SER A 406 -0.06 24.36 -2.45
CA SER A 406 -0.20 24.62 -1.02
C SER A 406 0.94 24.07 -0.16
N ILE A 407 1.95 23.42 -0.76
CA ILE A 407 3.04 22.80 0.00
C ILE A 407 3.84 23.85 0.74
N THR A 408 4.02 23.62 2.06
CA THR A 408 4.86 24.44 2.93
C THR A 408 6.11 23.70 3.39
N TYR A 409 6.11 22.37 3.35
CA TYR A 409 7.13 21.53 3.98
C TYR A 409 7.43 20.29 3.16
N VAL A 410 8.71 20.02 2.92
CA VAL A 410 9.24 18.75 2.40
C VAL A 410 10.29 18.25 3.38
N GLY A 411 10.08 17.06 3.97
CA GLY A 411 10.90 16.53 5.07
C GLY A 411 12.29 16.03 4.67
N LYS A 412 12.41 15.53 3.42
CA LYS A 412 13.70 15.10 2.84
C LYS A 412 13.99 15.84 1.55
N ASP A 413 14.43 15.15 0.51
CA ASP A 413 14.86 15.79 -0.73
C ASP A 413 13.68 16.31 -1.56
N LEU A 414 13.83 17.51 -2.10
CA LEU A 414 13.02 18.05 -3.19
C LEU A 414 13.86 18.05 -4.47
N ARG A 415 13.49 17.19 -5.43
CA ARG A 415 14.15 17.13 -6.73
C ARG A 415 13.18 17.54 -7.83
N ILE A 416 13.58 18.50 -8.64
CA ILE A 416 12.78 19.03 -9.73
C ILE A 416 13.55 18.86 -11.04
N ASP A 417 13.00 18.06 -11.95
CA ASP A 417 13.42 18.08 -13.34
C ASP A 417 12.84 19.33 -14.00
N CYS A 418 13.69 20.24 -14.35
CA CYS A 418 13.29 21.54 -14.89
C CYS A 418 12.83 21.48 -16.36
N SER A 419 12.81 20.31 -16.98
CA SER A 419 12.29 20.13 -18.34
C SER A 419 10.79 20.43 -18.38
N GLY A 420 10.40 21.48 -19.10
CA GLY A 420 9.00 21.90 -19.20
C GLY A 420 8.47 22.69 -17.99
N ILE A 421 9.32 23.12 -17.08
CA ILE A 421 8.98 24.10 -16.05
C ILE A 421 9.05 25.52 -16.65
N GLU A 422 7.99 26.28 -16.47
CA GLU A 422 7.89 27.67 -16.91
C GLU A 422 8.06 28.63 -15.72
N SER A 423 7.57 28.24 -14.53
CA SER A 423 7.61 29.04 -13.32
C SER A 423 7.57 28.16 -12.05
N PHE A 424 8.28 28.58 -11.02
CA PHE A 424 8.18 28.00 -9.67
C PHE A 424 7.13 28.68 -8.78
N GLU A 425 6.36 29.65 -9.29
CA GLU A 425 5.33 30.34 -8.51
C GLU A 425 4.39 29.42 -7.72
N PRO A 426 4.00 28.22 -8.20
CA PRO A 426 3.20 27.31 -7.39
C PRO A 426 3.86 26.86 -6.09
N LEU A 427 5.19 26.96 -5.96
CA LEU A 427 5.92 26.65 -4.73
C LEU A 427 6.04 27.85 -3.77
N GLY A 428 5.34 28.94 -4.04
CA GLY A 428 5.41 30.19 -3.26
C GLY A 428 5.07 30.07 -1.78
N ASN A 429 4.46 28.96 -1.36
CA ASN A 429 4.18 28.67 0.05
C ASN A 429 5.26 27.80 0.73
N LEU A 430 6.28 27.32 -0.01
CA LEU A 430 7.29 26.44 0.52
C LEU A 430 8.24 27.18 1.47
N GLU A 431 8.30 26.74 2.72
CA GLU A 431 9.09 27.35 3.80
C GLU A 431 10.34 26.54 4.15
N PHE A 432 10.29 25.22 3.95
CA PHE A 432 11.31 24.29 4.45
C PHE A 432 11.52 23.09 3.52
N VAL A 433 12.79 22.74 3.27
CA VAL A 433 13.24 21.49 2.67
C VAL A 433 14.24 20.84 3.61
N GLY A 434 13.96 19.62 4.11
CA GLY A 434 14.79 18.96 5.12
C GLY A 434 16.04 18.29 4.57
N GLY A 435 16.00 17.83 3.33
CA GLY A 435 17.12 17.24 2.59
C GLY A 435 17.69 18.16 1.53
N ASP A 436 18.14 17.59 0.42
CA ASP A 436 18.70 18.34 -0.71
C ASP A 436 17.57 19.00 -1.53
N LEU A 437 17.78 20.21 -1.97
CA LEU A 437 17.01 20.87 -3.04
C LEU A 437 17.79 20.75 -4.35
N ILE A 438 17.28 19.96 -5.29
CA ILE A 438 17.99 19.60 -6.51
C ILE A 438 17.21 20.09 -7.73
N PHE A 439 17.85 20.94 -8.52
CA PHE A 439 17.37 21.30 -9.84
C PHE A 439 18.09 20.45 -10.87
N ASP A 440 17.38 19.47 -11.42
CA ASP A 440 17.89 18.59 -12.46
C ASP A 440 17.55 19.17 -13.84
N ILE A 441 18.51 19.15 -14.72
CA ILE A 441 18.34 19.65 -16.08
C ILE A 441 18.28 18.45 -17.00
N GLY A 442 17.06 18.04 -17.32
CA GLY A 442 16.83 16.98 -18.30
C GLY A 442 17.29 17.39 -19.72
N SER A 443 17.40 16.40 -20.59
CA SER A 443 17.94 16.50 -21.96
C SER A 443 17.04 17.23 -22.96
N SER A 444 16.00 17.97 -22.54
CA SER A 444 15.08 18.60 -23.47
C SER A 444 15.51 20.01 -23.88
N GLU A 445 15.43 20.29 -25.17
CA GLU A 445 15.87 21.54 -25.81
C GLU A 445 15.05 22.79 -25.46
N ARG A 446 14.06 22.70 -24.56
CA ARG A 446 13.15 23.81 -24.25
C ARG A 446 13.03 24.04 -22.76
N ASN A 447 13.93 24.82 -22.21
CA ASN A 447 13.78 25.39 -20.89
C ASN A 447 13.47 26.87 -21.00
N ASN A 448 12.23 27.27 -20.65
CA ASN A 448 11.79 28.67 -20.66
C ASN A 448 11.92 29.34 -19.28
N LEU A 449 12.48 28.64 -18.28
CA LEU A 449 12.61 29.13 -16.93
C LEU A 449 13.50 30.39 -16.88
N GLN A 450 13.00 31.48 -16.29
CA GLN A 450 13.69 32.77 -16.27
C GLN A 450 14.24 33.15 -14.88
N SER A 451 13.70 32.57 -13.82
CA SER A 451 14.07 32.87 -12.43
C SER A 451 13.67 31.74 -11.49
N PHE A 452 14.10 31.85 -10.24
CA PHE A 452 13.63 30.99 -9.13
C PHE A 452 12.48 31.63 -8.34
N ILE A 453 11.76 32.59 -8.93
CA ILE A 453 10.54 33.15 -8.33
C ILE A 453 9.56 32.02 -8.01
N GLY A 454 9.12 31.96 -6.75
CA GLY A 454 8.35 30.85 -6.18
C GLY A 454 9.04 30.22 -4.95
N PHE A 455 10.26 30.62 -4.63
CA PHE A 455 10.95 30.18 -3.42
C PHE A 455 11.11 31.32 -2.39
N GLU A 456 10.33 32.40 -2.52
CA GLU A 456 10.46 33.58 -1.64
C GLU A 456 10.19 33.29 -0.17
N ASN A 457 9.40 32.27 0.16
CA ASN A 457 9.14 31.88 1.53
C ASN A 457 10.10 30.82 2.06
N LEU A 458 10.97 30.26 1.21
CA LEU A 458 11.93 29.24 1.62
C LEU A 458 13.03 29.86 2.48
N THR A 459 13.11 29.43 3.74
CA THR A 459 14.09 29.94 4.71
C THR A 459 15.24 28.98 4.96
N THR A 460 15.00 27.69 4.80
CA THR A 460 15.97 26.65 5.18
C THR A 460 15.95 25.48 4.21
N ILE A 461 17.15 25.06 3.80
CA ILE A 461 17.42 23.78 3.13
C ILE A 461 18.36 23.00 4.06
N GLY A 462 17.85 21.90 4.66
CA GLY A 462 18.64 21.09 5.60
C GLY A 462 19.81 20.35 4.96
N GLY A 463 19.65 19.95 3.69
CA GLY A 463 20.69 19.40 2.84
C GLY A 463 21.32 20.46 1.93
N ARG A 464 21.76 20.03 0.76
CA ARG A 464 22.47 20.89 -0.20
C ARG A 464 21.49 21.61 -1.13
N LEU A 465 21.80 22.82 -1.50
CA LEU A 465 21.27 23.44 -2.71
C LEU A 465 22.14 23.01 -3.89
N ILE A 466 21.56 22.21 -4.80
CA ILE A 466 22.28 21.61 -5.93
C ILE A 466 21.68 22.12 -7.23
N TRP A 467 22.52 22.73 -8.02
CA TRP A 467 22.15 23.24 -9.34
C TRP A 467 23.24 22.91 -10.36
N GLY A 468 22.83 22.37 -11.50
CA GLY A 468 23.77 22.12 -12.57
C GLY A 468 23.48 20.90 -13.42
N THR A 469 24.39 20.60 -14.34
CA THR A 469 24.32 19.48 -15.27
C THR A 469 24.99 18.23 -14.68
N GLY A 470 24.41 17.05 -14.92
CA GLY A 470 25.05 15.77 -14.60
C GLY A 470 24.82 15.24 -13.20
N VAL A 471 23.79 15.69 -12.48
CA VAL A 471 23.42 15.16 -11.15
C VAL A 471 22.48 13.96 -11.30
N SER A 472 22.71 13.08 -12.28
CA SER A 472 21.96 11.81 -12.32
C SER A 472 22.64 10.75 -11.46
N SER A 473 21.85 10.04 -10.66
CA SER A 473 22.28 8.87 -9.91
C SER A 473 22.63 7.65 -10.77
N ALA A 474 22.60 7.79 -12.09
CA ALA A 474 22.96 6.76 -13.07
C ALA A 474 23.89 7.38 -14.12
N GLY A 475 25.15 7.08 -14.03
CA GLY A 475 26.31 7.53 -14.80
C GLY A 475 26.23 7.62 -16.33
N SER A 476 25.16 8.12 -16.92
CA SER A 476 25.09 8.47 -18.35
C SER A 476 24.90 9.97 -18.50
N VAL A 477 25.97 10.63 -18.93
CA VAL A 477 25.98 12.03 -19.36
C VAL A 477 25.25 12.10 -20.69
N SER A 478 24.04 12.63 -20.72
CA SER A 478 23.41 13.05 -21.98
C SER A 478 23.41 14.57 -22.11
N THR A 479 23.87 14.96 -23.21
CA THR A 479 24.26 16.22 -23.76
C THR A 479 23.13 17.26 -23.86
N TYR A 480 23.53 18.55 -23.64
CA TYR A 480 22.86 19.79 -24.12
C TYR A 480 21.60 20.21 -23.39
N THR A 481 21.76 21.00 -22.33
CA THR A 481 20.68 21.86 -21.87
C THR A 481 21.21 23.17 -21.31
N SER A 482 20.51 24.24 -21.60
CA SER A 482 20.85 25.57 -21.15
C SER A 482 19.78 26.10 -20.19
N PHE A 483 20.17 26.54 -19.02
CA PHE A 483 19.41 27.55 -18.28
C PHE A 483 19.69 28.93 -18.90
N SER A 484 19.51 29.00 -20.20
CA SER A 484 19.93 30.16 -20.98
C SER A 484 19.25 31.47 -20.60
N ASN A 485 18.20 31.42 -19.78
CA ASN A 485 17.43 32.60 -19.39
C ASN A 485 17.53 32.97 -17.91
N ILE A 486 18.03 32.09 -17.04
CA ILE A 486 18.22 32.41 -15.61
C ILE A 486 19.43 33.34 -15.46
N GLN A 487 19.24 34.44 -14.73
CA GLN A 487 20.24 35.49 -14.55
C GLN A 487 20.88 35.49 -13.16
N SER A 488 20.16 35.00 -12.15
CA SER A 488 20.56 35.01 -10.73
C SER A 488 19.75 34.01 -9.91
N PHE A 489 19.97 34.02 -8.61
CA PHE A 489 19.14 33.28 -7.64
C PHE A 489 17.90 34.09 -7.18
N GLN A 490 17.45 35.06 -7.95
CA GLN A 490 16.23 35.80 -7.64
C GLN A 490 15.05 34.85 -7.41
N GLY A 491 14.44 34.92 -6.23
CA GLY A 491 13.43 34.01 -5.71
C GLY A 491 13.86 33.38 -4.37
N PHE A 492 15.15 33.30 -4.04
CA PHE A 492 15.63 32.78 -2.75
C PHE A 492 15.88 33.87 -1.70
N ASN A 493 15.18 34.98 -1.81
CA ASN A 493 15.47 36.21 -1.03
C ASN A 493 15.40 36.02 0.49
N ASN A 494 14.68 35.04 1.01
CA ASN A 494 14.57 34.73 2.43
C ASN A 494 15.39 33.52 2.89
N LEU A 495 16.15 32.91 1.98
CA LEU A 495 16.96 31.74 2.32
C LEU A 495 18.12 32.14 3.24
N SER A 496 18.13 31.62 4.48
CA SER A 496 19.09 31.99 5.51
C SER A 496 20.10 30.90 5.87
N SER A 497 19.73 29.62 5.70
CA SER A 497 20.56 28.48 6.05
C SER A 497 20.42 27.33 5.05
N ILE A 498 21.56 26.73 4.65
CA ILE A 498 21.60 25.54 3.81
C ILE A 498 22.61 24.53 4.35
N GLY A 499 22.38 23.24 4.10
CA GLY A 499 23.29 22.16 4.49
C GLY A 499 24.58 22.10 3.64
N GLY A 500 24.54 22.63 2.43
CA GLY A 500 25.69 22.76 1.53
C GLY A 500 25.30 23.45 0.24
N PHE A 501 26.27 23.84 -0.56
CA PHE A 501 26.07 24.45 -1.87
C PHE A 501 26.88 23.72 -2.92
N ARG A 502 26.23 23.25 -3.97
CA ARG A 502 26.90 22.62 -5.09
C ARG A 502 26.37 23.13 -6.42
N MET A 503 27.26 23.70 -7.20
CA MET A 503 27.00 24.09 -8.57
C MET A 503 28.03 23.40 -9.47
N SER A 504 27.56 22.54 -10.36
CA SER A 504 28.41 21.77 -11.27
C SER A 504 27.88 21.92 -12.69
N ILE A 505 28.65 22.51 -13.57
CA ILE A 505 28.26 22.81 -14.94
C ILE A 505 29.34 22.27 -15.88
N ASN A 506 29.01 21.20 -16.58
CA ASN A 506 29.94 20.55 -17.51
C ASN A 506 29.62 20.91 -18.96
N TYR A 507 28.38 21.32 -19.25
CA TYR A 507 27.91 21.65 -20.60
C TYR A 507 26.73 22.64 -20.55
N GLY A 508 26.59 23.47 -21.58
CA GLY A 508 25.43 24.33 -21.78
C GLY A 508 25.77 25.83 -21.75
N ASP A 509 24.80 26.67 -22.20
CA ASP A 509 24.94 28.12 -22.19
C ASP A 509 24.38 28.73 -20.90
N PHE A 510 25.25 29.26 -20.06
CA PHE A 510 24.95 29.97 -18.83
C PHE A 510 25.45 31.43 -18.86
N SER A 511 25.64 31.97 -20.05
CA SER A 511 26.18 33.32 -20.23
C SER A 511 25.35 34.43 -19.60
N LYS A 512 24.04 34.20 -19.42
CA LYS A 512 23.14 35.17 -18.78
C LYS A 512 23.14 35.08 -17.24
N PHE A 513 23.63 33.99 -16.66
CA PHE A 513 23.74 33.87 -15.21
C PHE A 513 24.96 34.64 -14.72
N THR A 514 24.74 35.86 -14.26
CA THR A 514 25.82 36.82 -13.97
C THR A 514 26.00 37.09 -12.49
N SER A 515 25.03 36.77 -11.63
CA SER A 515 25.00 37.21 -10.24
C SER A 515 24.37 36.17 -9.30
N PHE A 516 24.83 36.19 -8.06
CA PHE A 516 24.22 35.48 -6.93
C PHE A 516 23.08 36.30 -6.26
N ALA A 517 22.63 37.41 -6.86
CA ALA A 517 21.50 38.16 -6.37
C ALA A 517 20.30 37.24 -6.03
N GLY A 518 19.67 37.45 -4.88
CA GLY A 518 18.66 36.56 -4.30
C GLY A 518 19.17 35.73 -3.11
N LEU A 519 20.49 35.72 -2.84
CA LEU A 519 21.09 35.07 -1.67
C LEU A 519 21.60 36.04 -0.60
N GLU A 520 21.13 37.27 -0.59
CA GLU A 520 21.61 38.34 0.34
C GLU A 520 21.34 38.01 1.82
N ASN A 521 20.34 37.13 2.07
CA ASN A 521 19.99 36.73 3.44
C ASN A 521 20.66 35.40 3.86
N LEU A 522 21.46 34.77 2.99
CA LEU A 522 22.18 33.54 3.35
C LEU A 522 23.27 33.86 4.39
N ARG A 523 23.17 33.23 5.57
CA ARG A 523 24.07 33.41 6.70
C ARG A 523 24.94 32.20 6.97
N GLN A 524 24.41 31.01 6.75
CA GLN A 524 25.06 29.76 7.15
C GLN A 524 25.02 28.69 6.05
N ILE A 525 26.17 28.08 5.82
CA ILE A 525 26.34 26.86 5.04
C ILE A 525 26.99 25.81 5.94
N LYS A 526 26.26 24.78 6.33
CA LYS A 526 26.69 23.75 7.29
C LYS A 526 27.65 22.70 6.69
N GLY A 527 27.77 22.65 5.39
CA GLY A 527 28.63 21.72 4.66
C GLY A 527 29.52 22.45 3.68
N ASP A 528 29.88 21.74 2.59
CA ASP A 528 30.76 22.25 1.57
C ASP A 528 30.10 23.32 0.69
N PHE A 529 30.92 24.22 0.19
CA PHE A 529 30.56 25.18 -0.86
C PHE A 529 31.40 24.92 -2.10
N THR A 530 30.79 24.42 -3.17
CA THR A 530 31.52 24.08 -4.38
C THR A 530 30.88 24.67 -5.63
N ILE A 531 31.65 25.37 -6.41
CA ILE A 531 31.35 25.81 -7.78
C ILE A 531 32.39 25.23 -8.71
N GLU A 532 31.95 24.38 -9.64
CA GLU A 532 32.83 23.77 -10.65
C GLU A 532 32.22 23.96 -12.03
N VAL A 533 32.87 24.74 -12.87
CA VAL A 533 32.47 25.02 -14.25
C VAL A 533 33.59 24.57 -15.19
N GLU A 534 33.25 23.74 -16.17
CA GLU A 534 34.21 23.21 -17.14
C GLU A 534 34.13 23.86 -18.53
N ASP A 535 33.06 24.62 -18.80
CA ASP A 535 32.81 25.23 -20.12
C ASP A 535 33.00 26.75 -20.11
N SER A 536 33.38 27.31 -21.26
CA SER A 536 33.68 28.74 -21.45
C SER A 536 32.46 29.66 -21.58
N PHE A 537 31.24 29.14 -21.57
CA PHE A 537 29.99 29.93 -21.74
C PHE A 537 29.33 30.39 -20.43
N TRP A 538 30.13 30.66 -19.42
CA TRP A 538 29.68 31.04 -18.08
C TRP A 538 29.70 32.55 -17.88
N GLY A 539 28.60 33.09 -17.30
CA GLY A 539 28.45 34.54 -17.12
C GLY A 539 28.80 35.11 -15.76
N LEU A 540 28.96 34.25 -14.72
CA LEU A 540 29.10 34.70 -13.33
C LEU A 540 30.27 35.66 -13.13
N SER A 541 29.93 36.88 -12.68
CA SER A 541 30.89 37.94 -12.40
C SER A 541 30.66 38.62 -11.03
N ASP A 542 29.50 38.38 -10.38
CA ASP A 542 29.10 39.05 -9.16
C ASP A 542 28.61 38.06 -8.09
N ILE A 543 29.32 37.98 -6.98
CA ILE A 543 28.96 37.23 -5.77
C ILE A 543 28.73 38.13 -4.55
N SER A 544 28.45 39.42 -4.78
CA SER A 544 28.21 40.41 -3.71
C SER A 544 27.08 40.02 -2.75
N ALA A 545 26.10 39.24 -3.21
CA ALA A 545 25.05 38.67 -2.39
C ALA A 545 25.58 37.85 -1.20
N LEU A 546 26.80 37.31 -1.28
CA LEU A 546 27.41 36.51 -0.22
C LEU A 546 28.12 37.34 0.86
N THR A 547 28.04 38.67 0.80
CA THR A 547 28.70 39.57 1.80
C THR A 547 28.25 39.28 3.23
N ASN A 548 27.01 38.84 3.41
CA ASN A 548 26.44 38.54 4.70
C ASN A 548 26.59 37.04 5.13
N LEU A 549 27.29 36.26 4.35
CA LEU A 549 27.57 34.84 4.70
C LEU A 549 28.56 34.82 5.89
N GLU A 550 28.10 34.27 7.01
CA GLU A 550 28.85 34.26 8.28
C GLU A 550 29.70 33.03 8.45
N THR A 551 29.15 31.85 8.10
CA THR A 551 29.82 30.56 8.32
C THR A 551 29.70 29.62 7.13
N VAL A 552 30.80 28.90 6.87
CA VAL A 552 30.87 27.69 6.04
C VAL A 552 31.57 26.64 6.90
N GLU A 553 30.90 25.51 7.17
CA GLU A 553 31.36 24.52 8.14
C GLU A 553 31.92 23.23 7.46
N GLY A 554 31.81 23.12 6.13
CA GLY A 554 32.29 21.99 5.37
C GLY A 554 33.81 21.91 5.27
N SER A 555 34.28 20.82 4.71
CA SER A 555 35.72 20.57 4.49
C SER A 555 36.27 21.27 3.25
N GLU A 556 35.40 21.55 2.27
CA GLU A 556 35.79 22.15 0.99
C GLU A 556 34.99 23.45 0.71
N PHE A 557 35.75 24.50 0.38
CA PHE A 557 35.20 25.74 -0.15
C PHE A 557 35.96 26.05 -1.47
N LYS A 558 35.30 25.74 -2.60
CA LYS A 558 35.93 25.71 -3.91
C LYS A 558 35.18 26.54 -4.94
N ILE A 559 35.89 27.36 -5.68
CA ILE A 559 35.36 28.13 -6.81
C ILE A 559 36.27 27.93 -8.02
N LYS A 560 35.77 27.25 -9.07
CA LYS A 560 36.53 26.90 -10.27
C LYS A 560 35.78 27.28 -11.52
N GLY A 561 36.47 27.86 -12.48
CA GLY A 561 36.02 28.01 -13.87
C GLY A 561 35.17 29.26 -14.14
N CYS A 562 35.06 30.19 -13.19
CA CYS A 562 34.30 31.43 -13.34
C CYS A 562 35.16 32.53 -13.95
N TYR A 563 35.42 32.49 -15.24
CA TYR A 563 36.36 33.37 -15.95
C TYR A 563 36.10 34.88 -15.84
N LYS A 564 34.86 35.28 -15.52
CA LYS A 564 34.48 36.68 -15.34
C LYS A 564 34.46 37.12 -13.88
N LEU A 565 34.70 36.21 -12.94
CA LEU A 565 34.69 36.51 -11.53
C LEU A 565 36.07 37.04 -11.09
N GLU A 566 36.14 38.31 -10.74
CA GLU A 566 37.35 39.03 -10.35
C GLU A 566 37.32 39.57 -8.91
N ASP A 567 36.12 39.64 -8.28
CA ASP A 567 35.92 40.17 -6.94
C ASP A 567 35.46 39.10 -5.96
N PHE A 568 36.33 38.66 -5.07
CA PHE A 568 36.10 37.69 -4.01
C PHE A 568 35.99 38.32 -2.63
N THR A 569 36.02 39.68 -2.53
CA THR A 569 35.92 40.39 -1.27
C THR A 569 34.63 40.11 -0.49
N PRO A 570 33.48 39.78 -1.12
CA PRO A 570 32.27 39.38 -0.41
C PRO A 570 32.44 38.15 0.49
N LEU A 571 33.42 37.28 0.23
CA LEU A 571 33.67 36.08 1.02
C LEU A 571 34.47 36.33 2.32
N LYS A 572 34.93 37.55 2.56
CA LYS A 572 35.82 37.86 3.68
C LYS A 572 35.22 37.46 5.04
N GLN A 573 33.95 37.74 5.28
CA GLN A 573 33.30 37.38 6.54
C GLN A 573 33.26 35.87 6.76
N ALA A 574 32.81 35.12 5.80
CA ALA A 574 32.74 33.66 5.87
C ALA A 574 34.13 33.01 6.06
N LEU A 575 35.14 33.52 5.34
CA LEU A 575 36.49 32.99 5.39
C LEU A 575 37.20 33.30 6.71
N THR A 576 36.80 34.29 7.47
CA THR A 576 37.39 34.64 8.77
C THR A 576 37.31 33.48 9.77
N SER A 577 36.22 32.79 9.83
CA SER A 577 36.00 31.64 10.72
C SER A 577 36.24 30.27 10.05
N TYR A 578 36.40 30.21 8.73
CA TYR A 578 36.47 28.97 7.97
C TYR A 578 37.75 28.19 8.28
N GLN A 579 37.63 26.87 8.56
CA GLN A 579 38.74 26.01 8.94
C GLN A 579 39.10 24.96 7.89
N GLY A 580 38.29 24.78 6.84
CA GLY A 580 38.52 23.80 5.78
C GLY A 580 39.50 24.30 4.70
N THR A 581 39.50 23.59 3.59
CA THR A 581 40.34 23.94 2.43
C THR A 581 39.61 24.94 1.52
N PHE A 582 40.18 26.13 1.37
CA PHE A 582 39.74 27.12 0.40
C PHE A 582 40.58 27.06 -0.87
N SER A 583 39.91 26.99 -2.03
CA SER A 583 40.64 26.95 -3.31
C SER A 583 39.90 27.71 -4.41
N THR A 584 40.65 28.46 -5.18
CA THR A 584 40.21 29.19 -6.37
C THR A 584 41.15 28.88 -7.53
N TYR A 585 40.62 28.54 -8.71
CA TYR A 585 41.42 28.36 -9.90
C TYR A 585 40.59 28.44 -11.18
N SER A 586 41.21 28.88 -12.27
CA SER A 586 40.54 29.10 -13.55
C SER A 586 39.39 30.11 -13.50
N ASN A 587 39.44 31.08 -12.59
CA ASN A 587 38.52 32.21 -12.52
C ASN A 587 39.18 33.47 -13.15
N GLY A 588 38.45 34.58 -13.24
CA GLY A 588 39.01 35.85 -13.66
C GLY A 588 40.15 36.32 -12.78
N TYR A 589 39.98 36.15 -11.45
CA TYR A 589 41.01 36.29 -10.44
C TYR A 589 41.03 35.06 -9.52
N ASN A 590 42.20 34.66 -9.01
CA ASN A 590 42.31 33.46 -8.16
C ASN A 590 43.05 33.77 -6.86
N PRO A 591 42.43 34.50 -5.93
CA PRO A 591 43.05 34.87 -4.64
C PRO A 591 43.13 33.65 -3.70
N THR A 592 44.15 33.65 -2.85
CA THR A 592 44.19 32.78 -1.68
C THR A 592 43.26 33.30 -0.59
N LYS A 593 42.95 32.45 0.41
CA LYS A 593 42.24 32.89 1.60
C LYS A 593 42.89 34.07 2.29
N GLU A 594 44.22 34.03 2.46
CA GLU A 594 44.99 35.13 3.10
C GLU A 594 44.88 36.44 2.34
N GLN A 595 44.98 36.42 1.02
CA GLN A 595 44.80 37.60 0.18
C GLN A 595 43.42 38.24 0.38
N ILE A 596 42.35 37.43 0.39
CA ILE A 596 41.00 37.97 0.65
C ILE A 596 40.88 38.60 2.05
N LEU A 597 41.41 37.90 3.06
CA LEU A 597 41.37 38.43 4.45
C LEU A 597 42.18 39.72 4.61
N ASN A 598 43.27 39.87 3.87
CA ASN A 598 44.11 41.08 3.89
C ASN A 598 43.58 42.23 3.01
N GLY A 599 42.41 42.04 2.35
CA GLY A 599 41.81 43.07 1.52
C GLY A 599 42.26 43.05 0.04
N GLU A 600 42.98 42.00 -0.37
CA GLU A 600 43.51 41.77 -1.72
C GLU A 600 42.60 40.81 -2.50
N GLY A 601 41.32 40.71 -2.16
CA GLY A 601 40.37 39.78 -2.75
C GLY A 601 39.85 40.19 -4.12
N LYS A 602 40.24 41.32 -4.66
CA LYS A 602 39.81 41.85 -5.96
C LYS A 602 41.01 42.26 -6.78
N GLN A 603 40.94 42.00 -8.09
CA GLN A 603 41.93 42.45 -9.08
C GLN A 603 41.56 43.83 -9.64
#